data_de8bb8faabea61801734ea433ad3fce7
#
_entry.id   de8bb8faabea61801734ea433ad3fce7
#
_cell.length_a   1.000
_cell.length_b   1.000
_cell.length_c   1.000
_cell.angle_alpha   90.00
_cell.angle_beta   90.00
_cell.angle_gamma   90.00
#
_symmetry.space_group_name_H-M   'P 1'
#
loop_
_entity.id
_entity.type
_entity.pdbx_description
1 polymer ?
#
loop_
_entity_poly.entity_id
_entity_poly.type
_entity_poly.pdbx_seq_one_letter_code
_entity_poly.pdbx_strand_id
1 'polypeptide(L)'
;WGGSISAAQCEGAWDEDGKSPVQVDFGDPGTTTNNRYIHYLNADGTRGKMRQFDHLPEGAKYELFDDVRYTNHVGIDFYHRYKEDIALFAELGFTTFNTTISWARIFPHGVEGGVNQAGVEFYRNVFKECRKYGIDPVITLYKYDEPVYLEETYGDWTNREMIHQFVEFAKVCFIEYKDLVNKWLTFNEINILLHFNVKEGKQFAFEELHNQMVAAAEAVKAAHEIDEEIKVGCMIAGFCCYPYTCDPKDVLGSYKLFQEKFAYCADTMVRGYYPAYAKRIWKDNNVSLEISEEDKKILMEGKSDFLAYSYYMSNVFTTHDVEGN
;
A
#
# COMPACT_ATOMS: atom_id res chain seq x y z
N TRP A 1 19.35 11.20 2.87
CA TRP A 1 19.65 9.90 3.50
C TRP A 1 18.62 9.59 4.58
N GLY A 2 18.12 8.35 4.63
CA GLY A 2 17.08 8.00 5.60
C GLY A 2 16.76 6.51 5.60
N GLY A 3 15.70 6.16 6.30
CA GLY A 3 15.16 4.82 6.40
C GLY A 3 13.66 4.76 6.24
N SER A 4 13.13 3.56 6.14
CA SER A 4 11.70 3.30 5.99
C SER A 4 11.27 2.17 6.92
N ILE A 5 10.13 2.37 7.57
CA ILE A 5 9.38 1.33 8.29
C ILE A 5 7.92 1.35 7.85
N SER A 6 7.09 0.49 8.41
CA SER A 6 5.64 0.60 8.24
C SER A 6 4.90 0.32 9.54
N ALA A 7 3.75 0.93 9.71
CA ALA A 7 2.91 0.82 10.90
C ALA A 7 2.65 -0.64 11.27
N ALA A 8 2.05 -1.41 10.37
CA ALA A 8 1.67 -2.80 10.62
C ALA A 8 2.85 -3.75 10.91
N GLN A 9 4.10 -3.38 10.54
CA GLN A 9 5.28 -4.22 10.77
C GLN A 9 6.04 -3.84 12.03
N CYS A 10 5.93 -2.59 12.50
CA CYS A 10 6.85 -2.04 13.50
C CYS A 10 6.15 -1.52 14.75
N GLU A 11 4.94 -1.00 14.66
CA GLU A 11 4.32 -0.28 15.77
C GLU A 11 4.02 -1.17 16.98
N GLY A 12 3.45 -2.36 16.77
CA GLY A 12 2.83 -3.09 17.86
C GLY A 12 1.56 -2.39 18.34
N ALA A 13 1.22 -2.54 19.63
CA ALA A 13 0.03 -1.90 20.23
C ALA A 13 -1.22 -2.09 19.35
N TRP A 14 -1.43 -3.31 18.86
CA TRP A 14 -2.36 -3.66 17.78
C TRP A 14 -3.84 -3.45 18.17
N ASP A 15 -4.16 -3.47 19.47
CA ASP A 15 -5.48 -3.28 20.07
C ASP A 15 -5.53 -2.14 21.10
N GLU A 16 -4.49 -1.27 21.11
CA GLU A 16 -4.41 -0.17 22.07
C GLU A 16 -4.98 1.15 21.50
N ASP A 17 -5.46 2.00 22.40
CA ASP A 17 -5.93 3.36 22.11
C ASP A 17 -6.98 3.40 20.99
N GLY A 18 -7.84 2.37 20.91
CA GLY A 18 -8.95 2.29 19.99
C GLY A 18 -8.59 1.89 18.56
N LYS A 19 -7.37 1.42 18.31
CA LYS A 19 -7.04 0.81 17.02
C LYS A 19 -7.88 -0.44 16.79
N SER A 20 -8.44 -0.60 15.58
CA SER A 20 -9.04 -1.87 15.16
C SER A 20 -7.98 -2.78 14.50
N PRO A 21 -8.25 -4.09 14.43
CA PRO A 21 -7.34 -5.01 13.78
C PRO A 21 -7.26 -4.79 12.27
N VAL A 22 -6.11 -5.15 11.71
CA VAL A 22 -5.85 -5.28 10.28
C VAL A 22 -5.52 -6.74 9.96
N GLN A 23 -5.60 -7.16 8.69
CA GLN A 23 -5.39 -8.56 8.29
C GLN A 23 -4.11 -9.17 8.89
N VAL A 24 -3.00 -8.44 8.87
CA VAL A 24 -1.69 -8.95 9.35
C VAL A 24 -1.60 -9.15 10.87
N ASP A 25 -2.55 -8.60 11.65
CA ASP A 25 -2.63 -8.85 13.09
C ASP A 25 -3.06 -10.30 13.40
N PHE A 26 -3.63 -11.00 12.43
CA PHE A 26 -3.97 -12.43 12.48
C PHE A 26 -2.88 -13.33 11.87
N GLY A 27 -1.71 -12.76 11.59
CA GLY A 27 -0.61 -13.43 10.90
C GLY A 27 0.40 -14.09 11.84
N ASP A 28 0.72 -15.37 11.59
CA ASP A 28 1.84 -16.03 12.24
C ASP A 28 3.21 -15.54 11.70
N PRO A 29 4.31 -15.77 12.41
CA PRO A 29 5.62 -15.30 11.96
C PRO A 29 6.20 -16.09 10.77
N GLY A 30 5.64 -17.27 10.46
CA GLY A 30 6.27 -18.24 9.57
C GLY A 30 7.59 -18.78 10.13
N THR A 31 8.34 -19.45 9.28
CA THR A 31 9.70 -19.94 9.57
C THR A 31 10.55 -19.87 8.30
N THR A 32 11.80 -20.25 8.37
CA THR A 32 12.67 -20.37 7.18
C THR A 32 12.18 -21.39 6.15
N THR A 33 11.32 -22.31 6.55
CA THR A 33 10.77 -23.40 5.72
C THR A 33 9.27 -23.31 5.48
N ASN A 34 8.55 -22.52 6.27
CA ASN A 34 7.11 -22.33 6.15
C ASN A 34 6.78 -20.84 5.93
N ASN A 35 5.89 -20.57 4.98
CA ASN A 35 5.39 -19.23 4.76
C ASN A 35 4.63 -18.70 5.99
N ARG A 36 4.47 -17.40 6.08
CA ARG A 36 3.50 -16.75 6.96
C ARG A 36 2.09 -17.02 6.47
N TYR A 37 1.16 -17.22 7.41
CA TYR A 37 -0.25 -17.40 7.12
C TYR A 37 -1.09 -16.52 8.02
N ILE A 38 -2.18 -16.02 7.46
CA ILE A 38 -3.25 -15.31 8.17
C ILE A 38 -4.24 -16.38 8.65
N HIS A 39 -4.62 -16.34 9.92
CA HIS A 39 -5.50 -17.30 10.55
C HIS A 39 -6.95 -16.82 10.58
N TYR A 40 -7.88 -17.74 10.37
CA TYR A 40 -9.30 -17.45 10.38
C TYR A 40 -10.11 -18.68 10.84
N LEU A 41 -11.39 -18.45 11.17
CA LEU A 41 -12.36 -19.47 11.48
C LEU A 41 -13.33 -19.61 10.30
N ASN A 42 -13.49 -20.82 9.77
CA ASN A 42 -14.48 -21.12 8.74
C ASN A 42 -15.92 -21.03 9.30
N ALA A 43 -16.91 -20.90 8.42
CA ALA A 43 -18.33 -20.89 8.80
C ALA A 43 -18.78 -22.16 9.55
N ASP A 44 -18.11 -23.31 9.33
CA ASP A 44 -18.35 -24.56 10.02
C ASP A 44 -17.63 -24.70 11.37
N GLY A 45 -16.90 -23.67 11.80
CA GLY A 45 -16.13 -23.65 13.04
C GLY A 45 -14.74 -24.32 12.95
N THR A 46 -14.32 -24.77 11.79
CA THR A 46 -12.95 -25.29 11.60
C THR A 46 -11.94 -24.17 11.40
N ARG A 47 -10.70 -24.37 11.87
CA ARG A 47 -9.60 -23.44 11.65
C ARG A 47 -9.15 -23.45 10.20
N GLY A 48 -8.96 -22.26 9.63
CA GLY A 48 -8.37 -22.04 8.31
C GLY A 48 -7.14 -21.16 8.37
N LYS A 49 -6.36 -21.17 7.29
CA LYS A 49 -5.25 -20.27 7.08
C LYS A 49 -5.10 -19.93 5.60
N MET A 50 -4.72 -18.69 5.31
CA MET A 50 -4.51 -18.20 3.95
C MET A 50 -3.22 -17.40 3.86
N ARG A 51 -2.79 -17.04 2.67
CA ARG A 51 -1.66 -16.12 2.49
C ARG A 51 -2.14 -14.68 2.67
N GLN A 52 -1.22 -13.80 2.99
CA GLN A 52 -1.47 -12.36 2.89
C GLN A 52 -1.86 -12.01 1.45
N PHE A 53 -2.83 -11.14 1.27
CA PHE A 53 -3.50 -10.77 0.00
C PHE A 53 -4.51 -11.80 -0.54
N ASP A 54 -4.71 -12.94 0.11
CA ASP A 54 -5.87 -13.77 -0.18
C ASP A 54 -7.08 -13.22 0.60
N HIS A 55 -8.29 -13.44 0.05
CA HIS A 55 -9.54 -13.05 0.70
C HIS A 55 -10.09 -14.17 1.56
N LEU A 56 -10.82 -13.79 2.61
CA LEU A 56 -11.53 -14.74 3.46
C LEU A 56 -12.51 -15.58 2.64
N PRO A 57 -12.61 -16.90 2.89
CA PRO A 57 -13.71 -17.70 2.37
C PRO A 57 -15.08 -17.18 2.82
N GLU A 58 -16.11 -17.41 2.02
CA GLU A 58 -17.47 -16.99 2.32
C GLU A 58 -17.91 -17.48 3.72
N GLY A 59 -18.38 -16.55 4.57
CA GLY A 59 -18.83 -16.82 5.94
C GLY A 59 -17.70 -17.11 6.94
N ALA A 60 -16.43 -17.04 6.54
CA ALA A 60 -15.30 -17.12 7.46
C ALA A 60 -15.08 -15.75 8.14
N LYS A 61 -14.39 -15.75 9.27
CA LYS A 61 -14.00 -14.55 10.02
C LYS A 61 -12.58 -14.67 10.53
N TYR A 62 -11.86 -13.56 10.61
CA TYR A 62 -10.57 -13.52 11.29
C TYR A 62 -10.68 -13.98 12.73
N GLU A 63 -9.74 -14.78 13.20
CA GLU A 63 -9.75 -15.32 14.56
C GLU A 63 -8.34 -15.48 15.11
N LEU A 64 -8.16 -15.09 16.37
CA LEU A 64 -6.91 -15.32 17.09
C LEU A 64 -6.99 -16.65 17.86
N PHE A 65 -5.91 -17.41 17.80
CA PHE A 65 -5.79 -18.71 18.49
C PHE A 65 -4.67 -18.68 19.52
N ASP A 66 -4.94 -19.16 20.72
CA ASP A 66 -4.00 -19.13 21.86
C ASP A 66 -2.69 -19.88 21.61
N ASP A 67 -2.70 -20.85 20.68
CA ASP A 67 -1.54 -21.66 20.31
C ASP A 67 -0.73 -21.05 19.13
N VAL A 68 -1.11 -19.86 18.65
CA VAL A 68 -0.42 -19.13 17.58
C VAL A 68 0.27 -17.89 18.14
N ARG A 69 1.52 -17.68 17.74
CA ARG A 69 2.23 -16.45 18.06
C ARG A 69 2.00 -15.40 16.97
N TYR A 70 1.56 -14.22 17.35
CA TYR A 70 1.32 -13.09 16.45
C TYR A 70 2.40 -12.02 16.68
N THR A 71 3.39 -11.96 15.80
CA THR A 71 4.55 -11.07 16.01
C THR A 71 4.24 -9.61 15.77
N ASN A 72 3.25 -9.30 14.94
CA ASN A 72 2.84 -7.92 14.64
C ASN A 72 2.18 -7.24 15.84
N HIS A 73 1.66 -8.00 16.82
CA HIS A 73 1.08 -7.44 18.05
C HIS A 73 2.09 -6.63 18.87
N VAL A 74 3.36 -6.96 18.76
CA VAL A 74 4.45 -6.25 19.45
C VAL A 74 5.34 -5.52 18.45
N GLY A 75 5.68 -6.13 17.31
CA GLY A 75 6.65 -5.59 16.36
C GLY A 75 7.98 -5.28 17.03
N ILE A 76 8.50 -4.07 16.86
CA ILE A 76 9.61 -3.51 17.63
C ILE A 76 9.12 -2.56 18.73
N ASP A 77 7.83 -2.53 18.97
CA ASP A 77 7.14 -1.67 19.93
C ASP A 77 7.36 -0.16 19.65
N PHE A 78 7.37 0.18 18.36
CA PHE A 78 7.59 1.58 17.95
C PHE A 78 6.50 2.51 18.51
N TYR A 79 5.30 2.03 18.76
CA TYR A 79 4.21 2.80 19.33
C TYR A 79 4.61 3.45 20.68
N HIS A 80 5.26 2.71 21.56
CA HIS A 80 5.72 3.23 22.85
C HIS A 80 7.13 3.81 22.80
N ARG A 81 7.98 3.33 21.86
CA ARG A 81 9.40 3.62 21.82
C ARG A 81 9.84 4.59 20.73
N TYR A 82 8.91 5.19 19.98
CA TYR A 82 9.23 6.06 18.84
C TYR A 82 10.23 7.19 19.18
N LYS A 83 10.21 7.72 20.41
CA LYS A 83 11.16 8.78 20.84
C LYS A 83 12.60 8.29 20.89
N GLU A 84 12.80 7.08 21.41
CA GLU A 84 14.11 6.44 21.45
C GLU A 84 14.58 6.09 20.04
N ASP A 85 13.71 5.49 19.25
CA ASP A 85 14.03 5.04 17.88
C ASP A 85 14.34 6.23 16.97
N ILE A 86 13.58 7.32 17.05
CA ILE A 86 13.84 8.53 16.25
C ILE A 86 15.14 9.21 16.69
N ALA A 87 15.48 9.19 17.97
CA ALA A 87 16.78 9.66 18.44
C ALA A 87 17.94 8.85 17.84
N LEU A 88 17.80 7.52 17.75
CA LEU A 88 18.76 6.64 17.07
C LEU A 88 18.84 6.92 15.55
N PHE A 89 17.72 7.23 14.89
CA PHE A 89 17.74 7.65 13.49
C PHE A 89 18.55 8.93 13.29
N ALA A 90 18.41 9.90 14.20
CA ALA A 90 19.19 11.12 14.17
C ALA A 90 20.69 10.86 14.39
N GLU A 91 21.04 9.96 15.31
CA GLU A 91 22.43 9.53 15.55
C GLU A 91 23.03 8.84 14.31
N LEU A 92 22.23 8.06 13.57
CA LEU A 92 22.61 7.46 12.28
C LEU A 92 22.73 8.48 11.13
N GLY A 93 22.38 9.74 11.37
CA GLY A 93 22.46 10.82 10.38
C GLY A 93 21.30 10.85 9.40
N PHE A 94 20.13 10.33 9.76
CA PHE A 94 18.94 10.45 8.91
C PHE A 94 18.52 11.91 8.76
N THR A 95 18.22 12.31 7.54
CA THR A 95 17.62 13.59 7.21
C THR A 95 16.19 13.45 6.70
N THR A 96 15.77 12.21 6.42
CA THR A 96 14.40 11.88 6.04
C THR A 96 14.01 10.53 6.61
N PHE A 97 12.73 10.38 6.92
CA PHE A 97 12.17 9.13 7.44
C PHE A 97 10.83 8.84 6.77
N ASN A 98 10.71 7.66 6.17
CA ASN A 98 9.45 7.18 5.62
C ASN A 98 8.79 6.20 6.58
N THR A 99 7.50 6.40 6.84
CA THR A 99 6.65 5.44 7.53
C THR A 99 5.24 5.48 6.95
N THR A 100 4.41 4.52 7.34
CA THR A 100 2.97 4.55 7.04
C THR A 100 2.19 5.08 8.24
N ILE A 101 0.99 5.59 7.97
CA ILE A 101 -0.04 5.80 9.00
C ILE A 101 -0.97 4.61 8.97
N SER A 102 -1.21 3.95 10.10
CA SER A 102 -2.23 2.91 10.18
C SER A 102 -3.61 3.50 10.01
N TRP A 103 -4.27 3.14 8.92
CA TRP A 103 -5.66 3.54 8.66
C TRP A 103 -6.58 3.11 9.81
N ALA A 104 -6.37 1.89 10.31
CA ALA A 104 -7.11 1.32 11.44
C ALA A 104 -6.91 2.08 12.76
N ARG A 105 -5.86 2.92 12.88
CA ARG A 105 -5.68 3.81 14.04
C ARG A 105 -6.45 5.11 13.90
N ILE A 106 -6.62 5.60 12.67
CA ILE A 106 -7.31 6.87 12.40
C ILE A 106 -8.83 6.66 12.28
N PHE A 107 -9.24 5.63 11.52
CA PHE A 107 -10.65 5.26 11.30
C PHE A 107 -10.87 3.78 11.61
N PRO A 108 -10.92 3.39 12.90
CA PRO A 108 -11.05 1.97 13.29
C PRO A 108 -12.28 1.27 12.73
N HIS A 109 -13.35 2.01 12.49
CA HIS A 109 -14.65 1.53 12.01
C HIS A 109 -15.12 2.34 10.79
N GLY A 110 -14.22 2.63 9.87
CA GLY A 110 -14.53 3.44 8.70
C GLY A 110 -14.91 4.88 9.02
N VAL A 111 -15.32 5.62 8.01
CA VAL A 111 -15.73 7.04 8.14
C VAL A 111 -16.92 7.18 9.09
N GLU A 112 -17.83 6.23 9.05
CA GLU A 112 -19.05 6.22 9.87
C GLU A 112 -18.75 6.10 11.37
N GLY A 113 -17.67 5.41 11.73
CA GLY A 113 -17.20 5.26 13.11
C GLY A 113 -16.54 6.52 13.67
N GLY A 114 -16.22 7.47 12.79
CA GLY A 114 -15.56 8.72 13.16
C GLY A 114 -14.06 8.58 13.42
N VAL A 115 -13.41 9.73 13.58
CA VAL A 115 -11.95 9.83 13.76
C VAL A 115 -11.55 9.44 15.18
N ASN A 116 -10.60 8.53 15.31
CA ASN A 116 -9.99 8.19 16.59
C ASN A 116 -8.89 9.21 16.94
N GLN A 117 -9.19 10.10 17.89
CA GLN A 117 -8.28 11.18 18.28
C GLN A 117 -6.98 10.69 18.94
N ALA A 118 -6.98 9.52 19.60
CA ALA A 118 -5.76 8.95 20.18
C ALA A 118 -4.77 8.55 19.06
N GLY A 119 -5.26 7.96 17.98
CA GLY A 119 -4.44 7.66 16.81
C GLY A 119 -3.88 8.92 16.12
N VAL A 120 -4.71 9.96 15.97
CA VAL A 120 -4.28 11.25 15.44
C VAL A 120 -3.16 11.86 16.29
N GLU A 121 -3.31 11.89 17.60
CA GLU A 121 -2.32 12.47 18.51
C GLU A 121 -1.02 11.65 18.54
N PHE A 122 -1.09 10.32 18.44
CA PHE A 122 0.09 9.47 18.34
C PHE A 122 0.97 9.89 17.15
N TYR A 123 0.42 9.95 15.93
CA TYR A 123 1.21 10.31 14.75
C TYR A 123 1.67 11.77 14.78
N ARG A 124 0.86 12.68 15.32
CA ARG A 124 1.30 14.06 15.54
C ARG A 124 2.56 14.12 16.42
N ASN A 125 2.61 13.31 17.48
CA ASN A 125 3.76 13.23 18.36
C ASN A 125 4.98 12.59 17.67
N VAL A 126 4.79 11.56 16.86
CA VAL A 126 5.85 10.96 16.04
C VAL A 126 6.47 11.99 15.08
N PHE A 127 5.63 12.75 14.38
CA PHE A 127 6.12 13.74 13.41
C PHE A 127 6.78 14.95 14.09
N LYS A 128 6.27 15.41 15.22
CA LYS A 128 6.95 16.41 16.05
C LYS A 128 8.33 15.95 16.51
N GLU A 129 8.46 14.68 16.91
CA GLU A 129 9.75 14.14 17.32
C GLU A 129 10.73 14.06 16.13
N CYS A 130 10.28 13.68 14.92
CA CYS A 130 11.12 13.76 13.71
C CYS A 130 11.60 15.19 13.46
N ARG A 131 10.70 16.16 13.49
CA ARG A 131 11.04 17.60 13.26
C ARG A 131 12.02 18.15 14.30
N LYS A 132 11.92 17.72 15.55
CA LYS A 132 12.86 18.10 16.64
C LYS A 132 14.32 17.76 16.28
N TYR A 133 14.55 16.66 15.57
CA TYR A 133 15.87 16.24 15.12
C TYR A 133 16.21 16.68 13.69
N GLY A 134 15.38 17.52 13.04
CA GLY A 134 15.59 17.94 11.67
C GLY A 134 15.36 16.83 10.63
N ILE A 135 14.67 15.75 11.01
CA ILE A 135 14.29 14.65 10.10
C ILE A 135 12.99 15.02 9.41
N ASP A 136 12.99 14.98 8.07
CA ASP A 136 11.83 15.27 7.24
C ASP A 136 10.95 14.01 7.07
N PRO A 137 9.69 13.98 7.61
CA PRO A 137 8.81 12.84 7.42
C PRO A 137 8.31 12.78 5.98
N VAL A 138 8.35 11.60 5.39
CA VAL A 138 7.68 11.24 4.13
C VAL A 138 6.68 10.14 4.45
N ILE A 139 5.39 10.40 4.29
CA ILE A 139 4.36 9.53 4.84
C ILE A 139 3.61 8.79 3.75
N THR A 140 3.50 7.48 3.89
CA THR A 140 2.69 6.64 3.03
C THR A 140 1.33 6.40 3.70
N LEU A 141 0.24 6.70 3.00
CA LEU A 141 -1.11 6.57 3.54
C LEU A 141 -1.56 5.12 3.67
N TYR A 142 -1.25 4.27 2.70
CA TYR A 142 -1.73 2.89 2.67
C TYR A 142 -0.63 1.89 2.31
N LYS A 143 -0.56 0.81 3.10
CA LYS A 143 0.33 -0.32 2.84
C LYS A 143 -0.32 -1.65 3.23
N TYR A 144 -1.41 -2.02 2.55
CA TYR A 144 -2.13 -3.29 2.73
C TYR A 144 -2.57 -3.51 4.19
N ASP A 145 -3.02 -2.45 4.85
CA ASP A 145 -3.34 -2.42 6.27
C ASP A 145 -4.66 -1.67 6.54
N GLU A 146 -5.63 -1.86 5.66
CA GLU A 146 -7.00 -1.42 5.89
C GLU A 146 -7.59 -2.08 7.14
N PRO A 147 -8.48 -1.38 7.86
CA PRO A 147 -9.23 -1.97 8.95
C PRO A 147 -10.00 -3.21 8.48
N VAL A 148 -9.96 -4.31 9.23
CA VAL A 148 -10.80 -5.50 8.98
C VAL A 148 -12.27 -5.12 8.87
N TYR A 149 -12.71 -4.12 9.61
CA TYR A 149 -14.07 -3.57 9.52
C TYR A 149 -14.46 -3.18 8.07
N LEU A 150 -13.54 -2.58 7.31
CA LEU A 150 -13.82 -2.18 5.91
C LEU A 150 -13.93 -3.39 5.00
N GLU A 151 -13.05 -4.39 5.18
CA GLU A 151 -13.11 -5.64 4.43
C GLU A 151 -14.44 -6.39 4.72
N GLU A 152 -14.84 -6.48 5.98
CA GLU A 152 -16.10 -7.12 6.37
C GLU A 152 -17.34 -6.36 5.90
N THR A 153 -17.27 -5.02 5.78
CA THR A 153 -18.41 -4.18 5.43
C THR A 153 -18.55 -3.97 3.92
N TYR A 154 -17.44 -3.73 3.24
CA TYR A 154 -17.42 -3.30 1.83
C TYR A 154 -16.73 -4.32 0.92
N GLY A 155 -16.02 -5.30 1.47
CA GLY A 155 -15.22 -6.26 0.73
C GLY A 155 -13.85 -5.69 0.38
N ASP A 156 -13.51 -5.74 -0.89
CA ASP A 156 -12.19 -5.39 -1.42
C ASP A 156 -12.21 -4.09 -2.25
N TRP A 157 -11.07 -3.76 -2.86
CA TRP A 157 -10.91 -2.57 -3.68
C TRP A 157 -11.70 -2.60 -5.00
N THR A 158 -12.38 -3.68 -5.37
CA THR A 158 -13.33 -3.68 -6.49
C THR A 158 -14.61 -2.91 -6.14
N ASN A 159 -14.92 -2.75 -4.85
CA ASN A 159 -16.00 -1.91 -4.36
C ASN A 159 -15.57 -0.43 -4.35
N ARG A 160 -16.30 0.40 -5.08
CA ARG A 160 -15.97 1.84 -5.19
C ARG A 160 -16.15 2.62 -3.89
N GLU A 161 -16.89 2.09 -2.91
CA GLU A 161 -16.98 2.71 -1.59
C GLU A 161 -15.60 2.81 -0.90
N MET A 162 -14.68 1.89 -1.20
CA MET A 162 -13.31 1.96 -0.70
C MET A 162 -12.58 3.24 -1.15
N ILE A 163 -12.94 3.81 -2.31
CA ILE A 163 -12.41 5.09 -2.78
C ILE A 163 -12.81 6.21 -1.81
N HIS A 164 -14.11 6.28 -1.47
CA HIS A 164 -14.62 7.27 -0.52
C HIS A 164 -13.95 7.13 0.85
N GLN A 165 -13.91 5.93 1.40
CA GLN A 165 -13.30 5.64 2.69
C GLN A 165 -11.82 6.06 2.73
N PHE A 166 -11.06 5.76 1.69
CA PHE A 166 -9.65 6.16 1.59
C PHE A 166 -9.46 7.67 1.47
N VAL A 167 -10.27 8.35 0.67
CA VAL A 167 -10.15 9.79 0.45
C VAL A 167 -10.46 10.57 1.73
N GLU A 168 -11.48 10.16 2.49
CA GLU A 168 -11.77 10.79 3.78
C GLU A 168 -10.66 10.54 4.82
N PHE A 169 -10.08 9.33 4.84
CA PHE A 169 -8.89 9.06 5.64
C PHE A 169 -7.71 9.96 5.24
N ALA A 170 -7.43 10.10 3.95
CA ALA A 170 -6.36 10.94 3.45
C ALA A 170 -6.57 12.43 3.82
N LYS A 171 -7.80 12.94 3.69
CA LYS A 171 -8.15 14.31 4.07
C LYS A 171 -7.86 14.59 5.54
N VAL A 172 -8.26 13.69 6.43
CA VAL A 172 -7.96 13.82 7.87
C VAL A 172 -6.45 13.91 8.09
N CYS A 173 -5.67 13.01 7.46
CA CYS A 173 -4.22 13.03 7.56
C CYS A 173 -3.61 14.35 7.06
N PHE A 174 -4.06 14.85 5.92
CA PHE A 174 -3.55 16.12 5.37
C PHE A 174 -3.90 17.31 6.27
N ILE A 175 -5.13 17.39 6.76
CA ILE A 175 -5.57 18.50 7.64
C ILE A 175 -4.80 18.48 8.95
N GLU A 176 -4.69 17.31 9.59
CA GLU A 176 -4.10 17.16 10.91
C GLU A 176 -2.57 17.33 10.91
N TYR A 177 -1.88 17.08 9.81
CA TYR A 177 -0.42 17.04 9.82
C TYR A 177 0.26 17.98 8.84
N LYS A 178 -0.46 18.86 8.11
CA LYS A 178 0.13 19.78 7.12
C LYS A 178 1.23 20.71 7.68
N ASP A 179 1.20 21.00 8.97
CA ASP A 179 2.23 21.78 9.66
C ASP A 179 3.53 20.98 9.93
N LEU A 180 3.48 19.65 9.80
CA LEU A 180 4.58 18.75 10.10
C LEU A 180 5.04 17.92 8.90
N VAL A 181 4.15 17.61 7.96
CA VAL A 181 4.38 16.74 6.82
C VAL A 181 3.91 17.41 5.54
N ASN A 182 4.80 17.56 4.58
CA ASN A 182 4.49 18.12 3.27
C ASN A 182 4.71 17.14 2.10
N LYS A 183 5.22 15.93 2.38
CA LYS A 183 5.46 14.89 1.36
C LYS A 183 4.73 13.61 1.72
N TRP A 184 3.86 13.20 0.83
CA TRP A 184 2.96 12.05 1.01
C TRP A 184 3.08 11.09 -0.15
N LEU A 185 2.84 9.83 0.12
CA LEU A 185 2.66 8.77 -0.87
C LEU A 185 1.27 8.15 -0.63
N THR A 186 0.52 7.92 -1.69
CA THR A 186 -0.84 7.36 -1.56
C THR A 186 -0.81 5.88 -1.20
N PHE A 187 -0.32 5.05 -2.10
CA PHE A 187 -0.25 3.60 -1.95
C PHE A 187 1.20 3.13 -1.99
N ASN A 188 1.57 2.24 -1.08
CA ASN A 188 2.84 1.55 -1.15
C ASN A 188 2.82 0.55 -2.31
N GLU A 189 3.74 0.72 -3.26
CA GLU A 189 3.95 -0.25 -4.35
C GLU A 189 2.64 -0.64 -5.05
N ILE A 190 1.87 0.34 -5.48
CA ILE A 190 0.52 0.15 -6.04
C ILE A 190 0.46 -0.93 -7.15
N ASN A 191 1.56 -1.15 -7.87
CA ASN A 191 1.66 -2.13 -8.95
C ASN A 191 1.94 -3.56 -8.48
N ILE A 192 2.02 -3.81 -7.17
CA ILE A 192 2.47 -5.11 -6.64
C ILE A 192 1.58 -6.27 -7.10
N LEU A 193 0.27 -6.05 -7.21
CA LEU A 193 -0.67 -7.06 -7.70
C LEU A 193 -0.39 -7.54 -9.13
N LEU A 194 0.31 -6.75 -9.93
CA LEU A 194 0.73 -7.15 -11.28
C LEU A 194 1.91 -8.13 -11.25
N HIS A 195 2.64 -8.23 -10.14
CA HIS A 195 3.80 -9.12 -9.98
C HIS A 195 3.42 -10.51 -9.47
N PHE A 196 2.22 -10.68 -8.91
CA PHE A 196 1.74 -11.94 -8.37
C PHE A 196 0.61 -12.53 -9.21
N ASN A 197 0.41 -13.84 -9.06
CA ASN A 197 -0.79 -14.50 -9.55
C ASN A 197 -1.85 -14.40 -8.44
N VAL A 198 -2.75 -13.45 -8.61
CA VAL A 198 -3.89 -13.27 -7.71
C VAL A 198 -4.86 -14.43 -7.93
N LYS A 199 -5.37 -15.02 -6.85
CA LYS A 199 -6.27 -16.18 -6.88
C LYS A 199 -7.56 -15.89 -7.67
N GLU A 200 -8.07 -14.68 -7.52
CA GLU A 200 -9.28 -14.16 -8.17
C GLU A 200 -9.07 -13.85 -9.66
N GLY A 201 -7.82 -13.84 -10.11
CA GLY A 201 -7.45 -13.65 -11.51
C GLY A 201 -7.09 -12.22 -11.91
N LYS A 202 -6.72 -12.07 -13.18
CA LYS A 202 -6.23 -10.78 -13.69
C LYS A 202 -7.31 -9.71 -13.79
N GLN A 203 -8.56 -10.07 -14.14
CA GLN A 203 -9.67 -9.11 -14.20
C GLN A 203 -9.82 -8.39 -12.85
N PHE A 204 -9.92 -9.17 -11.79
CA PHE A 204 -10.01 -8.68 -10.42
C PHE A 204 -8.84 -7.75 -10.06
N ALA A 205 -7.60 -8.17 -10.27
CA ALA A 205 -6.42 -7.37 -9.96
C ALA A 205 -6.38 -6.01 -10.70
N PHE A 206 -6.85 -5.97 -11.95
CA PHE A 206 -6.89 -4.71 -12.71
C PHE A 206 -8.06 -3.81 -12.29
N GLU A 207 -9.19 -4.37 -11.84
CA GLU A 207 -10.30 -3.61 -11.26
C GLU A 207 -9.92 -2.96 -9.94
N GLU A 208 -9.33 -3.72 -9.01
CA GLU A 208 -8.79 -3.17 -7.77
C GLU A 208 -7.78 -2.05 -8.04
N LEU A 209 -6.82 -2.32 -8.91
CA LEU A 209 -5.78 -1.37 -9.27
C LEU A 209 -6.35 -0.08 -9.89
N HIS A 210 -7.40 -0.21 -10.71
CA HIS A 210 -8.09 0.96 -11.26
C HIS A 210 -8.69 1.82 -10.15
N ASN A 211 -9.44 1.23 -9.24
CA ASN A 211 -10.07 1.95 -8.13
C ASN A 211 -9.03 2.57 -7.18
N GLN A 212 -7.92 1.87 -6.91
CA GLN A 212 -6.81 2.43 -6.14
C GLN A 212 -6.16 3.64 -6.84
N MET A 213 -5.98 3.60 -8.18
CA MET A 213 -5.45 4.76 -8.91
C MET A 213 -6.43 5.94 -8.93
N VAL A 214 -7.74 5.68 -9.01
CA VAL A 214 -8.78 6.72 -8.87
C VAL A 214 -8.76 7.32 -7.46
N ALA A 215 -8.70 6.48 -6.42
CA ALA A 215 -8.58 6.93 -5.03
C ALA A 215 -7.32 7.78 -4.79
N ALA A 216 -6.19 7.36 -5.37
CA ALA A 216 -4.95 8.12 -5.31
C ALA A 216 -5.09 9.52 -5.94
N ALA A 217 -5.74 9.58 -7.13
CA ALA A 217 -5.95 10.85 -7.82
C ALA A 217 -6.90 11.78 -7.04
N GLU A 218 -7.98 11.25 -6.46
CA GLU A 218 -8.86 12.05 -5.58
C GLU A 218 -8.13 12.54 -4.33
N ALA A 219 -7.24 11.73 -3.73
CA ALA A 219 -6.43 12.15 -2.61
C ALA A 219 -5.46 13.27 -2.98
N VAL A 220 -4.84 13.23 -4.17
CA VAL A 220 -3.99 14.33 -4.67
C VAL A 220 -4.80 15.63 -4.80
N LYS A 221 -5.99 15.57 -5.40
CA LYS A 221 -6.89 16.74 -5.52
C LYS A 221 -7.24 17.30 -4.14
N ALA A 222 -7.67 16.43 -3.22
CA ALA A 222 -8.02 16.84 -1.87
C ALA A 222 -6.83 17.48 -1.13
N ALA A 223 -5.62 16.98 -1.30
CA ALA A 223 -4.42 17.56 -0.71
C ALA A 223 -4.19 18.98 -1.20
N HIS A 224 -4.25 19.21 -2.52
CA HIS A 224 -4.03 20.55 -3.11
C HIS A 224 -5.16 21.54 -2.76
N GLU A 225 -6.39 21.06 -2.57
CA GLU A 225 -7.50 21.88 -2.06
C GLU A 225 -7.30 22.31 -0.59
N ILE A 226 -6.68 21.45 0.23
CA ILE A 226 -6.37 21.72 1.63
C ILE A 226 -5.17 22.67 1.76
N ASP A 227 -4.11 22.41 0.98
CA ASP A 227 -2.89 23.22 0.95
C ASP A 227 -2.08 22.90 -0.32
N GLU A 228 -1.85 23.88 -1.19
CA GLU A 228 -1.10 23.71 -2.45
C GLU A 228 0.38 23.35 -2.28
N GLU A 229 0.94 23.56 -1.08
CA GLU A 229 2.30 23.19 -0.75
C GLU A 229 2.46 21.70 -0.42
N ILE A 230 1.38 20.97 -0.16
CA ILE A 230 1.40 19.51 0.03
C ILE A 230 1.77 18.85 -1.30
N LYS A 231 2.74 17.93 -1.25
CA LYS A 231 3.17 17.14 -2.40
C LYS A 231 2.81 15.68 -2.20
N VAL A 232 2.02 15.14 -3.15
CA VAL A 232 1.53 13.77 -3.08
C VAL A 232 2.06 12.97 -4.27
N GLY A 233 2.86 11.96 -3.97
CA GLY A 233 3.48 11.08 -4.96
C GLY A 233 2.80 9.73 -5.09
N CYS A 234 3.13 9.04 -6.18
CA CYS A 234 2.86 7.61 -6.33
C CYS A 234 4.12 6.79 -6.02
N MET A 235 3.94 5.56 -5.54
CA MET A 235 5.04 4.65 -5.23
C MET A 235 4.88 3.33 -5.96
N ILE A 236 5.95 2.90 -6.63
CA ILE A 236 5.98 1.75 -7.53
C ILE A 236 7.00 0.71 -7.03
N ALA A 237 6.64 -0.57 -7.04
CA ALA A 237 7.60 -1.66 -6.89
C ALA A 237 8.50 -1.72 -8.13
N GLY A 238 9.80 -1.46 -7.94
CA GLY A 238 10.77 -1.38 -9.01
C GLY A 238 11.56 -2.67 -9.20
N PHE A 239 10.98 -3.61 -9.95
CA PHE A 239 11.68 -4.82 -10.41
C PHE A 239 12.17 -4.58 -11.85
N CYS A 240 13.40 -4.09 -11.97
CA CYS A 240 13.97 -3.81 -13.27
C CYS A 240 14.21 -5.11 -14.03
N CYS A 241 13.82 -5.15 -15.30
CA CYS A 241 14.03 -6.29 -16.18
C CYS A 241 14.79 -5.84 -17.43
N TYR A 242 15.99 -6.40 -17.63
CA TYR A 242 16.87 -6.10 -18.76
C TYR A 242 16.81 -7.23 -19.80
N PRO A 243 17.09 -6.95 -21.09
CA PRO A 243 17.26 -8.03 -22.06
C PRO A 243 18.56 -8.79 -21.74
N TYR A 244 18.50 -10.12 -21.77
CA TYR A 244 19.67 -10.97 -21.56
C TYR A 244 20.66 -10.89 -22.72
N THR A 245 20.14 -10.77 -23.95
CA THR A 245 20.93 -10.58 -25.15
C THR A 245 20.43 -9.38 -25.96
N CYS A 246 21.18 -9.01 -27.02
CA CYS A 246 20.71 -8.01 -27.98
C CYS A 246 19.74 -8.56 -29.04
N ASP A 247 19.26 -9.81 -28.90
CA ASP A 247 18.19 -10.34 -29.75
C ASP A 247 16.95 -9.44 -29.66
N PRO A 248 16.36 -9.01 -30.79
CA PRO A 248 15.18 -8.18 -30.79
C PRO A 248 14.00 -8.75 -29.96
N LYS A 249 13.90 -10.08 -29.83
CA LYS A 249 12.87 -10.73 -28.99
C LYS A 249 13.13 -10.50 -27.51
N ASP A 250 14.37 -10.59 -27.05
CA ASP A 250 14.75 -10.33 -25.67
C ASP A 250 14.53 -8.84 -25.33
N VAL A 251 14.97 -7.95 -26.21
CA VAL A 251 14.79 -6.49 -26.06
C VAL A 251 13.31 -6.13 -25.99
N LEU A 252 12.50 -6.65 -26.92
CA LEU A 252 11.05 -6.37 -26.95
C LEU A 252 10.34 -7.00 -25.75
N GLY A 253 10.72 -8.21 -25.33
CA GLY A 253 10.15 -8.90 -24.19
C GLY A 253 10.39 -8.14 -22.88
N SER A 254 11.64 -7.74 -22.61
CA SER A 254 11.97 -6.97 -21.41
C SER A 254 11.24 -5.62 -21.39
N TYR A 255 11.13 -4.94 -22.54
CA TYR A 255 10.39 -3.68 -22.64
C TYR A 255 8.89 -3.85 -22.40
N LYS A 256 8.26 -4.93 -22.89
CA LYS A 256 6.85 -5.25 -22.60
C LYS A 256 6.62 -5.51 -21.12
N LEU A 257 7.53 -6.24 -20.45
CA LEU A 257 7.47 -6.46 -19.02
C LEU A 257 7.59 -5.14 -18.23
N PHE A 258 8.53 -4.28 -18.62
CA PHE A 258 8.64 -2.94 -18.03
C PHE A 258 7.35 -2.13 -18.17
N GLN A 259 6.74 -2.14 -19.36
CA GLN A 259 5.46 -1.47 -19.58
C GLN A 259 4.34 -2.02 -18.69
N GLU A 260 4.24 -3.35 -18.57
CA GLU A 260 3.18 -3.99 -17.80
C GLU A 260 3.39 -3.84 -16.30
N LYS A 261 4.60 -4.12 -15.82
CA LYS A 261 4.89 -4.26 -14.38
C LYS A 261 5.23 -2.95 -13.69
N PHE A 262 5.73 -1.96 -14.42
CA PHE A 262 6.17 -0.68 -13.86
C PHE A 262 5.44 0.50 -14.48
N ALA A 263 5.59 0.70 -15.79
CA ALA A 263 5.17 1.93 -16.44
C ALA A 263 3.63 2.08 -16.49
N TYR A 264 2.87 1.01 -16.50
CA TYR A 264 1.40 1.04 -16.55
C TYR A 264 0.82 1.91 -15.42
N CYS A 265 1.21 1.67 -14.18
CA CYS A 265 0.76 2.47 -13.04
C CYS A 265 1.44 3.84 -13.00
N ALA A 266 2.77 3.88 -13.18
CA ALA A 266 3.53 5.12 -13.14
C ALA A 266 3.05 6.13 -14.18
N ASP A 267 2.89 5.72 -15.45
CA ASP A 267 2.39 6.60 -16.52
C ASP A 267 0.96 7.06 -16.24
N THR A 268 0.08 6.15 -15.77
CA THR A 268 -1.32 6.50 -15.48
C THR A 268 -1.39 7.56 -14.37
N MET A 269 -0.67 7.37 -13.28
CA MET A 269 -0.75 8.28 -12.13
C MET A 269 -0.03 9.61 -12.36
N VAL A 270 1.12 9.60 -13.06
CA VAL A 270 1.89 10.83 -13.32
C VAL A 270 1.32 11.65 -14.47
N ARG A 271 0.78 10.99 -15.51
CA ARG A 271 0.23 11.67 -16.69
C ARG A 271 -1.27 11.94 -16.61
N GLY A 272 -1.99 11.23 -15.72
CA GLY A 272 -3.42 11.36 -15.50
C GLY A 272 -4.27 10.64 -16.54
N TYR A 273 -3.71 9.70 -17.29
CA TYR A 273 -4.45 8.90 -18.28
C TYR A 273 -3.73 7.59 -18.58
N TYR A 274 -4.49 6.58 -18.99
CA TYR A 274 -3.94 5.30 -19.41
C TYR A 274 -3.12 5.44 -20.69
N PRO A 275 -1.86 4.98 -20.69
CA PRO A 275 -1.02 5.03 -21.88
C PRO A 275 -1.58 4.15 -23.01
N ALA A 276 -1.24 4.47 -24.26
CA ALA A 276 -1.75 3.75 -25.42
C ALA A 276 -1.49 2.22 -25.37
N TYR A 277 -0.38 1.81 -24.76
CA TYR A 277 -0.02 0.40 -24.59
C TYR A 277 -0.87 -0.34 -23.54
N ALA A 278 -1.66 0.36 -22.71
CA ALA A 278 -2.57 -0.27 -21.74
C ALA A 278 -3.59 -1.19 -22.44
N LYS A 279 -4.09 -0.79 -23.61
CA LYS A 279 -5.02 -1.63 -24.40
C LYS A 279 -4.41 -2.98 -24.80
N ARG A 280 -3.10 -3.00 -25.08
CA ARG A 280 -2.37 -4.25 -25.35
C ARG A 280 -2.27 -5.10 -24.10
N ILE A 281 -1.92 -4.48 -22.95
CA ILE A 281 -1.81 -5.19 -21.68
C ILE A 281 -3.15 -5.84 -21.31
N TRP A 282 -4.25 -5.10 -21.40
CA TRP A 282 -5.59 -5.64 -21.12
C TRP A 282 -5.93 -6.81 -22.03
N LYS A 283 -5.69 -6.66 -23.34
CA LYS A 283 -5.91 -7.74 -24.31
C LYS A 283 -5.08 -8.98 -24.01
N ASP A 284 -3.79 -8.80 -23.73
CA ASP A 284 -2.85 -9.91 -23.49
C ASP A 284 -3.21 -10.68 -22.19
N ASN A 285 -3.88 -10.00 -21.22
CA ASN A 285 -4.33 -10.59 -19.96
C ASN A 285 -5.84 -10.96 -19.95
N ASN A 286 -6.56 -10.84 -21.06
CA ASN A 286 -8.01 -11.04 -21.17
C ASN A 286 -8.82 -10.17 -20.18
N VAL A 287 -8.42 -8.92 -20.01
CA VAL A 287 -9.03 -7.94 -19.10
C VAL A 287 -9.90 -6.96 -19.91
N SER A 288 -11.07 -6.64 -19.37
CA SER A 288 -11.97 -5.62 -19.89
C SER A 288 -12.30 -4.62 -18.79
N LEU A 289 -11.70 -3.44 -18.85
CA LEU A 289 -11.97 -2.35 -17.90
C LEU A 289 -12.90 -1.32 -18.57
N GLU A 290 -13.99 -1.01 -17.89
CA GLU A 290 -14.84 0.12 -18.21
C GLU A 290 -14.40 1.35 -17.41
N ILE A 291 -13.77 2.30 -18.10
CA ILE A 291 -13.27 3.53 -17.49
C ILE A 291 -14.26 4.64 -17.83
N SER A 292 -14.96 5.13 -16.81
CA SER A 292 -15.94 6.20 -16.96
C SER A 292 -15.29 7.53 -17.37
N GLU A 293 -16.06 8.44 -17.96
CA GLU A 293 -15.57 9.80 -18.27
C GLU A 293 -15.23 10.57 -16.98
N GLU A 294 -15.92 10.26 -15.88
CA GLU A 294 -15.63 10.81 -14.56
C GLU A 294 -14.25 10.35 -14.06
N ASP A 295 -13.95 9.04 -14.11
CA ASP A 295 -12.64 8.51 -13.71
C ASP A 295 -11.51 9.11 -14.55
N LYS A 296 -11.73 9.27 -15.85
CA LYS A 296 -10.75 9.95 -16.74
C LYS A 296 -10.47 11.37 -16.29
N LYS A 297 -11.51 12.10 -15.90
CA LYS A 297 -11.39 13.47 -15.39
C LYS A 297 -10.66 13.48 -14.06
N ILE A 298 -11.02 12.61 -13.13
CA ILE A 298 -10.38 12.47 -11.82
C ILE A 298 -8.88 12.21 -12.00
N LEU A 299 -8.52 11.20 -12.78
CA LEU A 299 -7.12 10.86 -13.05
C LEU A 299 -6.33 12.04 -13.63
N MET A 300 -6.94 12.78 -14.58
CA MET A 300 -6.31 13.94 -15.22
C MET A 300 -6.09 15.12 -14.26
N GLU A 301 -7.02 15.35 -13.33
CA GLU A 301 -6.96 16.43 -12.36
C GLU A 301 -6.06 16.07 -11.16
N GLY A 302 -6.03 14.79 -10.77
CA GLY A 302 -5.28 14.28 -9.61
C GLY A 302 -3.95 13.63 -9.95
N LYS A 303 -3.16 14.23 -10.86
CA LYS A 303 -1.83 13.73 -11.20
C LYS A 303 -0.87 13.79 -10.01
N SER A 304 -0.12 12.72 -9.81
CA SER A 304 0.91 12.68 -8.76
C SER A 304 2.00 13.73 -8.99
N ASP A 305 2.42 14.43 -7.92
CA ASP A 305 3.45 15.46 -7.97
C ASP A 305 4.85 14.88 -8.20
N PHE A 306 5.09 13.66 -7.74
CA PHE A 306 6.37 12.97 -7.89
C PHE A 306 6.20 11.45 -7.94
N LEU A 307 7.22 10.77 -8.42
CA LEU A 307 7.31 9.31 -8.46
C LEU A 307 8.37 8.83 -7.46
N ALA A 308 7.98 7.93 -6.57
CA ALA A 308 8.88 7.14 -5.74
C ALA A 308 8.86 5.67 -6.20
N TYR A 309 9.93 4.95 -5.95
CA TYR A 309 9.97 3.51 -6.24
C TYR A 309 10.88 2.77 -5.25
N SER A 310 10.50 1.55 -4.93
CA SER A 310 11.35 0.60 -4.22
C SER A 310 12.19 -0.16 -5.24
N TYR A 311 13.50 -0.13 -5.10
CA TYR A 311 14.39 -0.92 -5.94
C TYR A 311 14.87 -2.15 -5.17
N TYR A 312 14.39 -3.32 -5.59
CA TYR A 312 14.75 -4.58 -4.92
C TYR A 312 15.83 -5.35 -5.65
N MET A 313 15.63 -5.55 -6.96
CA MET A 313 16.50 -6.38 -7.75
C MET A 313 16.42 -6.05 -9.24
N SER A 314 17.42 -6.50 -9.96
CA SER A 314 17.43 -6.54 -11.42
C SER A 314 17.21 -7.97 -11.87
N ASN A 315 16.32 -8.14 -12.84
CA ASN A 315 16.07 -9.40 -13.53
C ASN A 315 16.50 -9.30 -14.99
N VAL A 316 16.59 -10.43 -15.65
CA VAL A 316 16.79 -10.50 -17.09
C VAL A 316 15.67 -11.27 -17.76
N PHE A 317 15.35 -10.89 -18.98
CA PHE A 317 14.39 -11.58 -19.84
C PHE A 317 15.13 -12.20 -21.03
N THR A 318 14.86 -13.45 -21.33
CA THR A 318 15.38 -14.10 -22.53
C THR A 318 14.34 -15.05 -23.12
N THR A 319 14.40 -15.20 -24.44
CA THR A 319 13.67 -16.22 -25.21
C THR A 319 14.56 -17.42 -25.55
N HIS A 320 15.81 -17.41 -25.11
CA HIS A 320 16.77 -18.49 -25.30
C HIS A 320 16.73 -19.47 -24.11
N ASP A 321 16.97 -20.74 -24.39
CA ASP A 321 17.19 -21.74 -23.34
C ASP A 321 18.53 -21.46 -22.65
N VAL A 322 18.48 -21.23 -21.33
CA VAL A 322 19.66 -21.03 -20.49
C VAL A 322 19.63 -21.98 -19.31
N GLU A 323 20.79 -22.55 -18.95
CA GLU A 323 20.89 -23.43 -17.78
C GLU A 323 20.54 -22.65 -16.51
N GLY A 324 19.63 -23.17 -15.71
CA GLY A 324 19.25 -22.63 -14.41
C GLY A 324 18.00 -21.72 -14.41
N ASN A 325 17.25 -21.70 -15.49
CA ASN A 325 15.92 -21.06 -15.54
C ASN A 325 14.81 -22.06 -15.26
#